data_6b7d77a5ecad13fa3c950864d74dc943
#
_entry.id   6b7d77a5ecad13fa3c950864d74dc943
#
_cell.length_a   1.000
_cell.length_b   1.000
_cell.length_c   1.000
_cell.angle_alpha   90.00
_cell.angle_beta   90.00
_cell.angle_gamma   90.00
#
_symmetry.space_group_name_H-M   'P 1'
#
loop_
_entity.id
_entity.type
_entity.pdbx_description
1 polymer ?
#
loop_
_entity_poly.entity_id
_entity_poly.type
_entity_poly.pdbx_seq_one_letter_code
_entity_poly.pdbx_strand_id
1 'polypeptide(L)'
;DGGFFIHPETGHLLICDCDNVFPHGDSSGVLGKARYIAPEIVMGKNMPNSYSDRFSMTVMIFMLFCIDHPFEGMNVVRHPCMTEEIERRLFGEQLCFMYDDADTKNRPVRGVHSNAILMWSLLPNVLRDTFKQEFSKGKLDSPDKRLTEMQWIDILTRVRDSLVRCPLCGDESFITR
;
A
#
# COMPACT_ATOMS: atom_id res chain seq x y z
N ASP A 1 -10.89 -9.48 -2.07
CA ASP A 1 -10.54 -10.76 -2.70
C ASP A 1 -9.80 -11.59 -1.68
N GLY A 2 -10.36 -12.74 -1.29
CA GLY A 2 -9.94 -13.57 -0.16
C GLY A 2 -8.72 -14.47 -0.40
N GLY A 3 -7.66 -13.95 -1.04
CA GLY A 3 -6.45 -14.75 -1.30
C GLY A 3 -5.50 -14.91 -0.11
N PHE A 4 -5.78 -14.26 1.04
CA PHE A 4 -4.94 -14.36 2.24
C PHE A 4 -5.79 -14.65 3.48
N PHE A 5 -5.32 -15.58 4.28
CA PHE A 5 -5.86 -15.87 5.61
C PHE A 5 -4.75 -15.68 6.64
N ILE A 6 -5.02 -14.95 7.70
CA ILE A 6 -4.09 -14.74 8.80
C ILE A 6 -4.62 -15.42 10.02
N HIS A 7 -3.80 -16.28 10.65
CA HIS A 7 -4.12 -16.87 11.93
C HIS A 7 -3.91 -15.83 13.03
N PRO A 8 -4.97 -15.40 13.73
CA PRO A 8 -4.90 -14.23 14.62
C PRO A 8 -3.95 -14.39 15.81
N GLU A 9 -3.77 -15.60 16.32
CA GLU A 9 -2.92 -15.86 17.48
C GLU A 9 -1.44 -16.01 17.12
N THR A 10 -1.12 -16.54 15.93
CA THR A 10 0.26 -16.87 15.54
C THR A 10 0.82 -15.92 14.48
N GLY A 11 -0.03 -15.16 13.80
CA GLY A 11 0.34 -14.34 12.67
C GLY A 11 0.71 -15.14 11.40
N HIS A 12 0.48 -16.46 11.41
CA HIS A 12 0.76 -17.27 10.22
C HIS A 12 -0.13 -16.83 9.06
N LEU A 13 0.49 -16.61 7.91
CA LEU A 13 -0.18 -16.26 6.66
C LEU A 13 -0.35 -17.50 5.80
N LEU A 14 -1.59 -17.76 5.39
CA LEU A 14 -1.92 -18.75 4.37
C LEU A 14 -2.30 -17.99 3.08
N ILE A 15 -1.58 -18.27 2.01
CA ILE A 15 -1.87 -17.73 0.69
C ILE A 15 -2.65 -18.78 -0.09
N CYS A 16 -3.79 -18.40 -0.63
CA CYS A 16 -4.64 -19.24 -1.46
C CYS A 16 -4.73 -18.66 -2.88
N ASP A 17 -5.18 -19.49 -3.84
CA ASP A 17 -5.36 -19.04 -5.23
C ASP A 17 -4.03 -18.61 -5.88
N CYS A 18 -3.06 -19.57 -5.86
CA CYS A 18 -1.71 -19.33 -6.39
C CYS A 18 -1.57 -19.62 -7.89
N ASP A 19 -2.66 -19.76 -8.63
CA ASP A 19 -2.65 -20.17 -10.05
C ASP A 19 -1.96 -19.17 -10.97
N ASN A 20 -1.80 -17.93 -10.52
CA ASN A 20 -1.14 -16.85 -11.24
C ASN A 20 0.26 -16.47 -10.69
N VAL A 21 0.91 -17.39 -9.98
CA VAL A 21 2.30 -17.20 -9.51
C VAL A 21 3.26 -17.73 -10.56
N PHE A 22 4.12 -16.85 -11.08
CA PHE A 22 5.09 -17.16 -12.13
C PHE A 22 6.50 -16.73 -11.73
N PRO A 23 7.56 -17.37 -12.27
CA PRO A 23 8.92 -16.88 -12.15
C PRO A 23 9.07 -15.46 -12.71
N HIS A 24 10.04 -14.73 -12.20
CA HIS A 24 10.35 -13.37 -12.71
C HIS A 24 10.69 -13.42 -14.21
N GLY A 25 9.98 -12.64 -15.00
CA GLY A 25 10.12 -12.59 -16.45
C GLY A 25 9.09 -13.42 -17.23
N ASP A 26 8.39 -14.33 -16.56
CA ASP A 26 7.24 -15.04 -17.13
C ASP A 26 5.93 -14.35 -16.75
N SER A 27 4.88 -14.54 -17.53
CA SER A 27 3.58 -13.92 -17.31
C SER A 27 2.46 -14.80 -17.87
N SER A 28 1.38 -14.93 -17.09
CA SER A 28 0.14 -15.56 -17.56
C SER A 28 -0.68 -14.66 -18.50
N GLY A 29 -0.30 -13.40 -18.67
CA GLY A 29 -1.11 -12.38 -19.32
C GLY A 29 -2.21 -11.79 -18.42
N VAL A 30 -2.39 -12.29 -17.20
CA VAL A 30 -3.33 -11.74 -16.23
C VAL A 30 -2.70 -10.54 -15.54
N LEU A 31 -3.31 -9.36 -15.70
CA LEU A 31 -2.75 -8.11 -15.19
C LEU A 31 -3.15 -7.80 -13.75
N GLY A 32 -4.22 -8.40 -13.23
CA GLY A 32 -4.79 -8.06 -11.93
C GLY A 32 -5.68 -6.81 -11.97
N LYS A 33 -6.11 -6.33 -10.80
CA LYS A 33 -7.00 -5.16 -10.67
C LYS A 33 -6.17 -3.87 -10.59
N ALA A 34 -6.56 -2.84 -11.35
CA ALA A 34 -5.86 -1.56 -11.45
C ALA A 34 -5.49 -0.93 -10.09
N ARG A 35 -6.33 -1.11 -9.08
CA ARG A 35 -6.11 -0.58 -7.72
C ARG A 35 -4.87 -1.15 -7.02
N TYR A 36 -4.51 -2.40 -7.33
CA TYR A 36 -3.44 -3.13 -6.61
C TYR A 36 -2.16 -3.27 -7.42
N ILE A 37 -2.25 -3.18 -8.74
CA ILE A 37 -1.10 -3.35 -9.62
C ILE A 37 -0.34 -2.02 -9.81
N ALA A 38 0.93 -2.12 -10.14
CA ALA A 38 1.79 -0.96 -10.31
C ALA A 38 1.37 -0.08 -11.50
N PRO A 39 1.55 1.25 -11.42
CA PRO A 39 1.07 2.19 -12.45
C PRO A 39 1.64 1.91 -13.84
N GLU A 40 2.87 1.41 -13.96
CA GLU A 40 3.45 1.02 -15.23
C GLU A 40 2.73 -0.17 -15.88
N ILE A 41 2.11 -1.06 -15.08
CA ILE A 41 1.30 -2.17 -15.56
C ILE A 41 -0.09 -1.67 -15.99
N VAL A 42 -0.72 -0.81 -15.15
CA VAL A 42 -2.00 -0.15 -15.51
C VAL A 42 -1.89 0.58 -16.84
N MET A 43 -0.74 1.20 -17.09
CA MET A 43 -0.45 1.95 -18.33
C MET A 43 -0.08 1.04 -19.51
N GLY A 44 0.08 -0.28 -19.30
CA GLY A 44 0.52 -1.21 -20.33
C GLY A 44 1.97 -0.98 -20.80
N LYS A 45 2.79 -0.34 -19.98
CA LYS A 45 4.22 -0.08 -20.29
C LYS A 45 5.10 -1.29 -20.01
N ASN A 46 4.70 -2.12 -19.07
CA ASN A 46 5.41 -3.34 -18.66
C ASN A 46 4.41 -4.46 -18.39
N MET A 47 4.90 -5.70 -18.40
CA MET A 47 4.19 -6.85 -17.89
C MET A 47 4.47 -7.02 -16.38
N PRO A 48 3.57 -7.70 -15.62
CA PRO A 48 3.80 -8.01 -14.22
C PRO A 48 5.16 -8.69 -13.98
N ASN A 49 5.85 -8.27 -12.93
CA ASN A 49 7.16 -8.77 -12.55
C ASN A 49 7.42 -8.49 -11.07
N SER A 50 8.52 -8.97 -10.51
CA SER A 50 8.85 -8.80 -9.08
C SER A 50 8.89 -7.33 -8.63
N TYR A 51 9.21 -6.38 -9.50
CA TYR A 51 9.20 -4.96 -9.14
C TYR A 51 7.77 -4.42 -9.01
N SER A 52 6.85 -4.85 -9.91
CA SER A 52 5.43 -4.51 -9.78
C SER A 52 4.81 -5.15 -8.55
N ASP A 53 5.22 -6.37 -8.18
CA ASP A 53 4.73 -7.06 -6.98
C ASP A 53 5.15 -6.34 -5.69
N ARG A 54 6.34 -5.73 -5.66
CA ARG A 54 6.77 -4.88 -4.54
C ARG A 54 5.89 -3.65 -4.34
N PHE A 55 5.40 -3.07 -5.44
CA PHE A 55 4.39 -2.00 -5.33
C PHE A 55 3.09 -2.53 -4.72
N SER A 56 2.59 -3.65 -5.22
CA SER A 56 1.37 -4.29 -4.70
C SER A 56 1.52 -4.65 -3.22
N MET A 57 2.67 -5.20 -2.82
CA MET A 57 3.00 -5.50 -1.43
C MET A 57 2.96 -4.22 -0.56
N THR A 58 3.53 -3.11 -1.03
CA THR A 58 3.51 -1.84 -0.31
C THR A 58 2.08 -1.32 -0.13
N VAL A 59 1.23 -1.42 -1.17
CA VAL A 59 -0.20 -1.09 -1.10
C VAL A 59 -0.89 -1.93 -0.02
N MET A 60 -0.65 -3.24 -0.01
CA MET A 60 -1.26 -4.16 0.95
C MET A 60 -0.79 -3.86 2.39
N ILE A 61 0.51 -3.60 2.60
CA ILE A 61 1.04 -3.22 3.92
C ILE A 61 0.36 -1.93 4.41
N PHE A 62 0.21 -0.91 3.55
CA PHE A 62 -0.51 0.31 3.91
C PHE A 62 -1.95 0.00 4.33
N MET A 63 -2.66 -0.84 3.56
CA MET A 63 -4.05 -1.21 3.86
C MET A 63 -4.18 -1.98 5.17
N LEU A 64 -3.21 -2.82 5.53
CA LEU A 64 -3.19 -3.52 6.83
C LEU A 64 -3.08 -2.55 8.01
N PHE A 65 -2.32 -1.47 7.87
CA PHE A 65 -2.14 -0.48 8.93
C PHE A 65 -3.22 0.59 8.96
N CYS A 66 -3.67 1.05 7.80
CA CYS A 66 -4.58 2.20 7.68
C CYS A 66 -6.04 1.82 7.43
N ILE A 67 -6.33 0.55 7.10
CA ILE A 67 -7.69 0.01 6.83
C ILE A 67 -8.40 0.75 5.68
N ASP A 68 -7.64 1.46 4.87
CA ASP A 68 -8.08 2.21 3.69
C ASP A 68 -7.01 2.08 2.59
N HIS A 69 -7.38 2.36 1.34
CA HIS A 69 -6.47 2.25 0.20
C HIS A 69 -5.61 3.51 0.04
N PRO A 70 -4.28 3.43 -0.20
CA PRO A 70 -3.36 4.58 -0.20
C PRO A 70 -3.65 5.64 -1.28
N PHE A 71 -4.31 5.26 -2.37
CA PHE A 71 -4.58 6.13 -3.52
C PHE A 71 -6.05 6.48 -3.71
N GLU A 72 -6.96 5.96 -2.89
CA GLU A 72 -8.40 6.21 -2.97
C GLU A 72 -8.84 7.40 -2.10
N GLY A 73 -8.20 8.54 -2.22
CA GLY A 73 -8.57 9.76 -1.52
C GLY A 73 -9.63 10.59 -2.28
N MET A 74 -9.54 11.90 -2.15
CA MET A 74 -10.46 12.88 -2.76
C MET A 74 -10.62 12.68 -4.27
N ASN A 75 -9.55 12.28 -4.97
CA ASN A 75 -9.59 12.07 -6.42
C ASN A 75 -10.56 10.96 -6.82
N VAL A 76 -10.65 9.88 -6.03
CA VAL A 76 -11.60 8.78 -6.27
C VAL A 76 -13.01 9.16 -5.85
N VAL A 77 -13.16 9.83 -4.70
CA VAL A 77 -14.48 10.25 -4.17
C VAL A 77 -15.24 11.16 -5.15
N ARG A 78 -14.52 11.94 -5.96
CA ARG A 78 -15.12 12.80 -7.00
C ARG A 78 -15.69 12.03 -8.19
N HIS A 79 -15.44 10.73 -8.30
CA HIS A 79 -15.89 9.90 -9.40
C HIS A 79 -16.86 8.82 -8.87
N PRO A 80 -18.16 9.08 -8.80
CA PRO A 80 -19.14 8.14 -8.23
C PRO A 80 -19.29 6.87 -9.08
N CYS A 81 -18.87 6.93 -10.35
CA CYS A 81 -18.84 5.77 -11.25
C CYS A 81 -17.42 5.62 -11.81
N MET A 82 -16.81 4.47 -11.54
CA MET A 82 -15.46 4.14 -12.03
C MET A 82 -15.57 3.40 -13.36
N THR A 83 -15.09 4.05 -14.43
CA THR A 83 -14.89 3.42 -15.74
C THR A 83 -13.43 2.99 -15.89
N GLU A 84 -13.12 2.09 -16.81
CA GLU A 84 -11.75 1.67 -17.12
C GLU A 84 -10.83 2.87 -17.45
N GLU A 85 -11.37 3.86 -18.15
CA GLU A 85 -10.63 5.09 -18.48
C GLU A 85 -10.28 5.90 -17.22
N ILE A 86 -11.23 6.03 -16.29
CA ILE A 86 -11.03 6.72 -15.01
C ILE A 86 -10.03 5.94 -14.14
N GLU A 87 -10.18 4.62 -14.05
CA GLU A 87 -9.24 3.77 -13.32
C GLU A 87 -7.82 3.91 -13.89
N ARG A 88 -7.65 3.79 -15.21
CA ARG A 88 -6.35 3.96 -15.87
C ARG A 88 -5.74 5.33 -15.57
N ARG A 89 -6.54 6.38 -15.58
CA ARG A 89 -6.07 7.73 -15.26
C ARG A 89 -5.66 7.86 -13.80
N LEU A 90 -6.50 7.41 -12.86
CA LEU A 90 -6.27 7.61 -11.42
C LEU A 90 -5.21 6.67 -10.84
N PHE A 91 -5.15 5.42 -11.31
CA PHE A 91 -4.21 4.41 -10.82
C PHE A 91 -2.98 4.21 -11.73
N GLY A 92 -2.94 4.86 -12.89
CA GLY A 92 -1.82 4.85 -13.81
C GLY A 92 -1.19 6.23 -14.00
N GLU A 93 -1.85 7.07 -14.79
CA GLU A 93 -1.28 8.35 -15.26
C GLU A 93 -1.10 9.40 -14.15
N GLN A 94 -2.07 9.48 -13.23
CA GLN A 94 -2.17 10.52 -12.21
C GLN A 94 -2.20 9.92 -10.81
N LEU A 95 -1.48 8.81 -10.61
CA LEU A 95 -1.40 8.16 -9.31
C LEU A 95 -0.86 9.15 -8.27
N CYS A 96 -1.62 9.36 -7.20
CA CYS A 96 -1.29 10.32 -6.16
C CYS A 96 -1.57 9.72 -4.78
N PHE A 97 -0.54 9.62 -3.95
CA PHE A 97 -0.67 9.13 -2.58
C PHE A 97 -1.47 10.10 -1.72
N MET A 98 -2.40 9.58 -0.89
CA MET A 98 -3.28 10.44 -0.09
C MET A 98 -2.56 11.26 1.00
N TYR A 99 -1.31 10.90 1.34
CA TYR A 99 -0.46 11.64 2.29
C TYR A 99 0.81 12.19 1.63
N ASP A 100 0.82 12.39 0.31
CA ASP A 100 1.93 13.04 -0.39
C ASP A 100 2.09 14.48 0.10
N ASP A 101 3.31 14.88 0.46
CA ASP A 101 3.58 16.24 0.94
C ASP A 101 3.66 17.25 -0.22
N ALA A 102 4.01 16.82 -1.41
CA ALA A 102 4.14 17.66 -2.59
C ALA A 102 2.81 17.84 -3.35
N ASP A 103 2.00 16.78 -3.46
CA ASP A 103 0.68 16.84 -4.13
C ASP A 103 -0.45 16.53 -3.14
N THR A 104 -1.18 17.57 -2.76
CA THR A 104 -2.25 17.48 -1.76
C THR A 104 -3.65 17.24 -2.35
N LYS A 105 -3.76 17.00 -3.66
CA LYS A 105 -5.07 16.88 -4.35
C LYS A 105 -5.84 15.64 -3.93
N ASN A 106 -5.15 14.58 -3.50
CA ASN A 106 -5.77 13.31 -3.14
C ASN A 106 -5.87 13.08 -1.62
N ARG A 107 -6.00 14.13 -0.83
CA ARG A 107 -6.12 13.99 0.64
C ARG A 107 -7.30 13.11 1.04
N PRO A 108 -7.20 12.38 2.18
CA PRO A 108 -8.30 11.61 2.71
C PRO A 108 -9.49 12.53 3.08
N VAL A 109 -10.69 12.05 2.85
CA VAL A 109 -11.94 12.80 3.04
C VAL A 109 -12.55 12.44 4.39
N ARG A 110 -12.81 13.45 5.24
CA ARG A 110 -13.49 13.23 6.53
C ARG A 110 -14.87 12.64 6.30
N GLY A 111 -15.20 11.63 7.12
CA GLY A 111 -16.46 10.89 7.02
C GLY A 111 -16.45 9.75 5.99
N VAL A 112 -15.46 9.73 5.07
CA VAL A 112 -15.24 8.61 4.13
C VAL A 112 -14.04 7.77 4.60
N HIS A 113 -12.87 8.40 4.76
CA HIS A 113 -11.61 7.73 5.13
C HIS A 113 -11.28 7.92 6.61
N SER A 114 -12.26 7.66 7.49
CA SER A 114 -12.08 7.87 8.94
C SER A 114 -10.99 6.99 9.53
N ASN A 115 -10.87 5.75 9.02
CA ASN A 115 -9.84 4.81 9.46
C ASN A 115 -8.44 5.31 9.07
N ALA A 116 -8.21 5.67 7.80
CA ALA A 116 -6.92 6.17 7.37
C ALA A 116 -6.51 7.43 8.16
N ILE A 117 -7.44 8.37 8.38
CA ILE A 117 -7.16 9.60 9.13
C ILE A 117 -6.73 9.27 10.56
N LEU A 118 -7.45 8.37 11.24
CA LEU A 118 -7.12 7.98 12.61
C LEU A 118 -5.79 7.21 12.66
N MET A 119 -5.72 6.13 11.90
CA MET A 119 -4.57 5.21 11.94
C MET A 119 -3.27 5.89 11.50
N TRP A 120 -3.31 6.72 10.44
CA TRP A 120 -2.13 7.47 10.00
C TRP A 120 -1.53 8.33 11.12
N SER A 121 -2.35 8.94 11.96
CA SER A 121 -1.87 9.76 13.08
C SER A 121 -1.19 8.95 14.18
N LEU A 122 -1.53 7.66 14.29
CA LEU A 122 -1.00 6.74 15.30
C LEU A 122 0.26 6.01 14.83
N LEU A 123 0.53 5.98 13.51
CA LEU A 123 1.71 5.29 12.98
C LEU A 123 3.00 5.96 13.42
N PRO A 124 4.06 5.18 13.71
CA PRO A 124 5.39 5.73 13.99
C PRO A 124 5.96 6.44 12.75
N ASN A 125 6.81 7.44 12.98
CA ASN A 125 7.41 8.25 11.91
C ASN A 125 8.11 7.39 10.86
N VAL A 126 8.88 6.37 11.29
CA VAL A 126 9.59 5.47 10.38
C VAL A 126 8.65 4.85 9.33
N LEU A 127 7.45 4.46 9.72
CA LEU A 127 6.50 3.82 8.80
C LEU A 127 5.82 4.88 7.90
N ARG A 128 5.44 6.03 8.46
CA ARG A 128 4.89 7.15 7.68
C ARG A 128 5.86 7.65 6.61
N ASP A 129 7.12 7.84 6.98
CA ASP A 129 8.16 8.31 6.07
C ASP A 129 8.47 7.27 4.99
N THR A 130 8.46 5.97 5.36
CA THR A 130 8.60 4.87 4.41
C THR A 130 7.48 4.90 3.36
N PHE A 131 6.22 5.00 3.76
CA PHE A 131 5.11 5.08 2.80
C PHE A 131 5.20 6.31 1.90
N LYS A 132 5.53 7.49 2.47
CA LYS A 132 5.73 8.71 1.68
C LYS A 132 6.85 8.54 0.66
N GLN A 133 7.93 7.89 1.04
CA GLN A 133 9.05 7.62 0.15
C GLN A 133 8.68 6.61 -0.95
N GLU A 134 8.08 5.48 -0.60
CA GLU A 134 7.74 4.42 -1.56
C GLU A 134 6.65 4.84 -2.56
N PHE A 135 5.72 5.68 -2.13
CA PHE A 135 4.69 6.25 -3.00
C PHE A 135 5.05 7.62 -3.60
N SER A 136 6.30 8.09 -3.41
CA SER A 136 6.78 9.30 -4.05
C SER A 136 6.92 9.12 -5.57
N LYS A 137 6.78 10.21 -6.32
CA LYS A 137 6.94 10.19 -7.77
C LYS A 137 8.27 9.57 -8.21
N GLY A 138 9.37 9.86 -7.51
CA GLY A 138 10.68 9.30 -7.83
C GLY A 138 10.76 7.78 -7.74
N LYS A 139 10.05 7.18 -6.79
CA LYS A 139 9.95 5.72 -6.64
C LYS A 139 8.95 5.10 -7.62
N LEU A 140 7.84 5.79 -7.89
CA LEU A 140 6.87 5.34 -8.89
C LEU A 140 7.48 5.29 -10.29
N ASP A 141 8.33 6.25 -10.63
CA ASP A 141 9.05 6.32 -11.91
C ASP A 141 10.29 5.39 -12.00
N SER A 142 10.68 4.75 -10.89
CA SER A 142 11.86 3.88 -10.79
C SER A 142 11.53 2.54 -10.09
N PRO A 143 10.87 1.60 -10.78
CA PRO A 143 10.40 0.34 -10.18
C PRO A 143 11.50 -0.49 -9.52
N ASP A 144 12.72 -0.46 -10.07
CA ASP A 144 13.91 -1.15 -9.56
C ASP A 144 14.37 -0.65 -8.18
N LYS A 145 13.96 0.56 -7.79
CA LYS A 145 14.33 1.17 -6.51
C LYS A 145 13.29 0.94 -5.39
N ARG A 146 12.20 0.24 -5.66
CA ARG A 146 11.20 -0.11 -4.64
C ARG A 146 11.81 -1.00 -3.57
N LEU A 147 11.33 -0.86 -2.33
CA LEU A 147 11.79 -1.67 -1.21
C LEU A 147 11.61 -3.16 -1.50
N THR A 148 12.66 -3.91 -1.20
CA THR A 148 12.64 -5.37 -1.26
C THR A 148 11.88 -5.93 -0.06
N GLU A 149 11.52 -7.20 -0.17
CA GLU A 149 10.88 -7.98 0.89
C GLU A 149 11.69 -7.96 2.19
N MET A 150 13.02 -8.10 2.07
CA MET A 150 13.94 -8.07 3.22
C MET A 150 14.00 -6.70 3.89
N GLN A 151 13.99 -5.62 3.10
CA GLN A 151 13.96 -4.26 3.64
C GLN A 151 12.63 -3.98 4.37
N TRP A 152 11.51 -4.50 3.87
CA TRP A 152 10.24 -4.42 4.56
C TRP A 152 10.25 -5.22 5.87
N ILE A 153 10.85 -6.42 5.91
CA ILE A 153 11.01 -7.20 7.14
C ILE A 153 11.79 -6.39 8.18
N ASP A 154 12.90 -5.74 7.80
CA ASP A 154 13.69 -4.91 8.71
C ASP A 154 12.88 -3.72 9.27
N ILE A 155 12.14 -3.02 8.40
CA ILE A 155 11.30 -1.89 8.80
C ILE A 155 10.21 -2.36 9.76
N LEU A 156 9.46 -3.40 9.40
CA LEU A 156 8.36 -3.92 10.21
C LEU A 156 8.84 -4.50 11.54
N THR A 157 10.03 -5.09 11.57
CA THR A 157 10.67 -5.53 12.81
C THR A 157 10.94 -4.35 13.75
N ARG A 158 11.49 -3.26 13.24
CA ARG A 158 11.68 -2.02 14.04
C ARG A 158 10.37 -1.42 14.51
N VAL A 159 9.33 -1.44 13.67
CA VAL A 159 7.99 -0.99 14.05
C VAL A 159 7.44 -1.84 15.19
N ARG A 160 7.52 -3.17 15.09
CA ARG A 160 7.13 -4.10 16.15
C ARG A 160 7.88 -3.84 17.45
N ASP A 161 9.20 -3.68 17.35
CA ASP A 161 10.06 -3.48 18.52
C ASP A 161 9.90 -2.08 19.16
N SER A 162 9.20 -1.16 18.48
CA SER A 162 8.80 0.15 19.03
C SER A 162 7.47 0.12 19.80
N LEU A 163 6.77 -1.02 19.80
CA LEU A 163 5.54 -1.18 20.59
C LEU A 163 5.87 -1.24 22.07
N VAL A 164 5.17 -0.45 22.85
CA VAL A 164 5.24 -0.44 24.32
C VAL A 164 3.86 -0.54 24.90
N ARG A 165 3.75 -1.23 26.01
CA ARG A 165 2.52 -1.33 26.76
C ARG A 165 2.45 -0.20 27.80
N CYS A 166 1.36 0.56 27.79
CA CYS A 166 1.12 1.60 28.77
C CYS A 166 1.01 0.99 30.17
N PRO A 167 1.81 1.41 31.16
CA PRO A 167 1.72 0.87 32.52
C PRO A 167 0.43 1.28 33.27
N LEU A 168 -0.29 2.30 32.77
CA LEU A 168 -1.52 2.80 33.40
C LEU A 168 -2.77 2.14 32.89
N CYS A 169 -2.95 2.02 31.56
CA CYS A 169 -4.17 1.46 30.95
C CYS A 169 -3.95 0.06 30.36
N GLY A 170 -2.71 -0.39 30.21
CA GLY A 170 -2.39 -1.68 29.60
C GLY A 170 -2.47 -1.71 28.07
N ASP A 171 -2.85 -0.60 27.42
CA ASP A 171 -2.94 -0.49 25.98
C ASP A 171 -1.55 -0.44 25.32
N GLU A 172 -1.47 -0.92 24.09
CA GLU A 172 -0.25 -0.88 23.28
C GLU A 172 -0.18 0.41 22.47
N SER A 173 1.00 0.99 22.38
CA SER A 173 1.28 2.20 21.60
C SER A 173 2.69 2.15 21.06
N PHE A 174 2.96 2.90 20.00
CA PHE A 174 4.31 3.07 19.47
C PHE A 174 5.07 4.13 20.26
N ILE A 175 6.37 3.90 20.49
CA ILE A 175 7.27 4.95 20.94
C ILE A 175 7.42 5.94 19.78
N THR A 176 6.81 7.11 19.91
CA THR A 176 7.02 8.23 18.99
C THR A 176 8.30 8.96 19.39
N ARG A 177 9.35 8.78 18.62
CA ARG A 177 10.56 9.61 18.67
C ARG A 177 10.69 10.39 17.40
#